data_32e3b3d73fde2b280ed1eb97be7e65ce
#
_entry.id   32e3b3d73fde2b280ed1eb97be7e65ce
#
_cell.length_a   1.000
_cell.length_b   1.000
_cell.length_c   1.000
_cell.angle_alpha   90.00
_cell.angle_beta   90.00
_cell.angle_gamma   90.00
#
_symmetry.space_group_name_H-M   'P 1'
#
loop_
_entity.id
_entity.type
_entity.pdbx_description
1 polymer ?
#
loop_
_entity_poly.entity_id
_entity_poly.type
_entity_poly.pdbx_seq_one_letter_code
_entity_poly.pdbx_strand_id
1 'polypeptide(L)'
;MTTHNEAQAYDAIIIGGGPAGSCAGAILAEYGHRTLILEREKFPRFHIGESLIPFTFHPLERIGMIPKMRASAFVKKYSVTFVQPDGRRSQPFYFF
;
A
#
# COMPACT_ATOMS: atom_id res chain seq x y z
N MET A 1 2.38 19.43 24.70
CA MET A 1 3.12 18.19 24.49
C MET A 1 2.78 17.19 25.57
N THR A 2 2.53 16.00 25.18
CA THR A 2 2.25 14.95 26.12
C THR A 2 3.52 14.43 26.70
N THR A 3 3.57 14.36 27.97
CA THR A 3 4.66 13.67 28.62
C THR A 3 4.37 12.21 28.53
N HIS A 4 5.16 11.53 27.79
CA HIS A 4 4.97 10.11 27.71
C HIS A 4 5.71 9.42 28.77
N ASN A 5 5.00 8.60 29.40
CA ASN A 5 5.62 7.63 30.21
C ASN A 5 6.26 6.65 29.30
N GLU A 6 7.28 6.18 29.77
CA GLU A 6 7.96 5.06 29.29
C GLU A 6 7.09 3.83 29.27
N ALA A 7 5.95 3.92 29.89
CA ALA A 7 5.06 2.78 29.97
C ALA A 7 4.25 2.50 28.73
N GLN A 8 4.38 3.33 27.70
CA GLN A 8 3.69 3.04 26.45
C GLN A 8 4.33 1.84 25.79
N ALA A 9 3.55 0.78 25.70
CA ALA A 9 3.97 -0.43 25.02
C ALA A 9 3.16 -0.63 23.75
N TYR A 10 3.76 -1.22 22.75
CA TYR A 10 3.11 -1.55 21.51
C TYR A 10 3.11 -3.05 21.32
N ASP A 11 2.04 -3.56 20.76
CA ASP A 11 1.95 -4.98 20.39
C ASP A 11 2.75 -5.28 19.15
N ALA A 12 2.85 -4.31 18.26
CA ALA A 12 3.61 -4.44 17.03
C ALA A 12 4.25 -3.12 16.64
N ILE A 13 5.46 -3.19 16.12
CA ILE A 13 6.16 -2.04 15.55
C ILE A 13 6.47 -2.39 14.10
N ILE A 14 6.01 -1.54 13.19
CA ILE A 14 6.19 -1.75 11.75
C ILE A 14 7.18 -0.70 11.25
N ILE A 15 8.21 -1.16 10.59
CA ILE A 15 9.19 -0.28 10.00
C ILE A 15 8.87 -0.12 8.52
N GLY A 16 8.44 1.08 8.14
CA GLY A 16 8.02 1.43 6.81
C GLY A 16 6.54 1.66 6.70
N GLY A 17 6.16 2.86 6.20
CA GLY A 17 4.78 3.29 6.03
C GLY A 17 4.29 3.17 4.59
N GLY A 18 4.89 2.30 3.78
CA GLY A 18 4.42 2.02 2.43
C GLY A 18 3.17 1.16 2.41
N PRO A 19 2.77 0.65 1.23
CA PRO A 19 1.53 -0.13 1.13
C PRO A 19 1.48 -1.35 2.05
N ALA A 20 2.57 -2.09 2.13
CA ALA A 20 2.61 -3.28 2.97
C ALA A 20 2.48 -2.94 4.46
N GLY A 21 3.27 -1.98 4.91
CA GLY A 21 3.25 -1.57 6.31
C GLY A 21 1.93 -0.93 6.72
N SER A 22 1.35 -0.15 5.83
CA SER A 22 0.06 0.48 6.08
C SER A 22 -1.06 -0.54 6.15
N CYS A 23 -1.07 -1.54 5.27
CA CYS A 23 -2.06 -2.61 5.32
C CYS A 23 -1.92 -3.43 6.60
N ALA A 24 -0.71 -3.83 6.94
CA ALA A 24 -0.46 -4.60 8.15
C ALA A 24 -0.91 -3.82 9.39
N GLY A 25 -0.55 -2.54 9.47
CA GLY A 25 -0.92 -1.70 10.59
C GLY A 25 -2.43 -1.51 10.71
N ALA A 26 -3.11 -1.31 9.60
CA ALA A 26 -4.56 -1.14 9.60
C ALA A 26 -5.27 -2.40 10.10
N ILE A 27 -4.82 -3.57 9.66
CA ILE A 27 -5.44 -4.84 10.08
C ILE A 27 -5.13 -5.12 11.54
N LEU A 28 -3.93 -4.90 11.99
CA LEU A 28 -3.58 -5.08 13.39
C LEU A 28 -4.40 -4.15 14.29
N ALA A 29 -4.57 -2.91 13.89
CA ALA A 29 -5.38 -1.96 14.63
C ALA A 29 -6.85 -2.38 14.68
N GLU A 30 -7.36 -2.94 13.60
CA GLU A 30 -8.72 -3.46 13.56
C GLU A 30 -8.95 -4.56 14.60
N TYR A 31 -7.95 -5.39 14.81
CA TYR A 31 -8.02 -6.45 15.83
C TYR A 31 -7.69 -5.95 17.24
N GLY A 32 -7.56 -4.65 17.41
CA GLY A 32 -7.36 -4.07 18.73
C GLY A 32 -5.91 -4.04 19.20
N HIS A 33 -4.97 -4.38 18.35
CA HIS A 33 -3.56 -4.31 18.70
C HIS A 33 -3.05 -2.89 18.64
N ARG A 34 -2.22 -2.54 19.61
CA ARG A 34 -1.57 -1.26 19.63
C ARG A 34 -0.37 -1.30 18.70
N THR A 35 -0.43 -0.55 17.61
CA THR A 35 0.55 -0.65 16.53
C THR A 35 1.23 0.70 16.31
N LEU A 36 2.53 0.67 16.15
CA LEU A 36 3.33 1.83 15.79
C LEU A 36 3.95 1.61 14.42
N ILE A 37 3.77 2.59 13.54
CA ILE A 37 4.43 2.58 12.23
C ILE A 37 5.51 3.65 12.25
N LEU A 38 6.72 3.25 11.92
CA LEU A 38 7.86 4.15 11.82
C LEU A 38 8.20 4.33 10.34
N GLU A 39 8.09 5.56 9.86
CA GLU A 39 8.43 5.91 8.50
C GLU A 39 9.57 6.91 8.54
N ARG A 40 10.64 6.59 7.82
CA ARG A 40 11.84 7.41 7.81
C ARG A 40 11.65 8.75 7.14
N GLU A 41 10.75 8.84 6.16
CA GLU A 41 10.62 10.01 5.33
C GLU A 41 9.23 10.62 5.44
N LYS A 42 9.15 11.90 5.11
CA LYS A 42 7.89 12.61 5.04
C LYS A 42 7.30 12.46 3.64
N PHE A 43 6.05 12.08 3.54
CA PHE A 43 5.37 11.98 2.25
C PHE A 43 4.98 13.37 1.73
N PRO A 44 4.99 13.60 0.41
CA PRO A 44 5.41 12.66 -0.63
C PRO A 44 6.92 12.43 -0.63
N ARG A 45 7.32 11.24 -1.02
CA ARG A 45 8.72 10.84 -1.02
C ARG A 45 9.07 10.07 -2.29
N PHE A 46 10.36 9.98 -2.58
CA PHE A 46 10.84 9.12 -3.66
C PHE A 46 10.55 7.66 -3.32
N HIS A 47 10.11 6.93 -4.33
CA HIS A 47 9.88 5.49 -4.20
C HIS A 47 10.05 4.83 -5.56
N ILE A 48 10.38 3.55 -5.53
CA ILE A 48 10.43 2.70 -6.71
C ILE A 48 9.24 1.76 -6.63
N GLY A 49 8.64 1.49 -7.79
CA GLY A 49 7.43 0.70 -7.83
C GLY A 49 6.20 1.57 -7.64
N GLU A 50 5.62 1.97 -8.76
CA GLU A 50 4.51 2.92 -8.77
C GLU A 50 3.20 2.25 -9.14
N SER A 51 3.27 0.98 -9.51
CA SER A 51 2.10 0.20 -9.92
C SER A 51 1.86 -0.93 -8.94
N LEU A 52 0.59 -1.17 -8.68
CA LEU A 52 0.16 -2.32 -7.89
C LEU A 52 -0.36 -3.40 -8.83
N ILE A 53 0.00 -4.64 -8.54
CA ILE A 53 -0.54 -5.77 -9.31
C ILE A 53 -2.01 -5.99 -8.95
N PRO A 54 -2.80 -6.62 -9.84
CA PRO A 54 -4.25 -6.75 -9.60
C PRO A 54 -4.63 -7.44 -8.30
N PHE A 55 -3.83 -8.40 -7.85
CA PHE A 55 -4.13 -9.13 -6.62
C PHE A 55 -4.14 -8.22 -5.38
N THR A 56 -3.48 -7.08 -5.44
CA THR A 56 -3.49 -6.12 -4.32
C THR A 56 -4.87 -5.54 -4.05
N PHE A 57 -5.82 -5.73 -4.96
CA PHE A 57 -7.20 -5.35 -4.72
C PHE A 57 -7.75 -5.97 -3.43
N HIS A 58 -7.41 -7.22 -3.16
CA HIS A 58 -7.96 -7.93 -2.01
C HIS A 58 -7.55 -7.32 -0.66
N PRO A 59 -6.25 -7.14 -0.36
CA PRO A 59 -5.89 -6.50 0.89
C PRO A 59 -6.35 -5.04 0.98
N LEU A 60 -6.39 -4.32 -0.14
CA LEU A 60 -6.86 -2.94 -0.13
C LEU A 60 -8.36 -2.85 0.13
N GLU A 61 -9.14 -3.77 -0.43
CA GLU A 61 -10.56 -3.86 -0.11
C GLU A 61 -10.76 -4.21 1.35
N ARG A 62 -9.96 -5.11 1.86
CA ARG A 62 -10.05 -5.56 3.26
C ARG A 62 -9.89 -4.42 4.25
N ILE A 63 -9.05 -3.44 3.96
CA ILE A 63 -8.83 -2.29 4.83
C ILE A 63 -9.67 -1.07 4.47
N GLY A 64 -10.60 -1.21 3.53
CA GLY A 64 -11.52 -0.13 3.15
C GLY A 64 -10.91 0.95 2.27
N MET A 65 -9.80 0.65 1.59
CA MET A 65 -9.12 1.65 0.75
C MET A 65 -9.72 1.82 -0.63
N ILE A 66 -10.43 0.82 -1.15
CA ILE A 66 -10.89 0.87 -2.54
C ILE A 66 -11.78 2.08 -2.83
N PRO A 67 -12.79 2.42 -2.01
CA PRO A 67 -13.59 3.61 -2.27
C PRO A 67 -12.76 4.89 -2.29
N LYS A 68 -11.78 4.97 -1.40
CA LYS A 68 -10.90 6.15 -1.33
C LYS A 68 -10.03 6.27 -2.57
N MET A 69 -9.54 5.14 -3.07
CA MET A 69 -8.74 5.12 -4.29
C MET A 69 -9.56 5.51 -5.50
N ARG A 70 -10.81 5.05 -5.59
CA ARG A 70 -11.71 5.41 -6.68
C ARG A 70 -12.01 6.90 -6.70
N ALA A 71 -12.08 7.53 -5.55
CA ALA A 71 -12.32 8.96 -5.43
C ALA A 71 -11.06 9.81 -5.61
N SER A 72 -9.90 9.17 -5.73
CA SER A 72 -8.63 9.86 -5.86
C SER A 72 -8.28 10.14 -7.32
N ALA A 73 -7.16 10.84 -7.52
CA ALA A 73 -6.59 11.09 -8.85
C ALA A 73 -5.67 9.97 -9.32
N PHE A 74 -5.64 8.83 -8.63
CA PHE A 74 -4.80 7.72 -9.04
C PHE A 74 -5.20 7.19 -10.41
N VAL A 75 -4.19 6.94 -11.23
CA VAL A 75 -4.39 6.39 -12.57
C VAL A 75 -4.78 4.93 -12.46
N LYS A 76 -5.85 4.56 -13.17
CA LYS A 76 -6.26 3.16 -13.25
C LYS A 76 -5.45 2.46 -14.32
N LYS A 77 -5.11 1.22 -14.04
CA LYS A 77 -4.36 0.36 -14.95
C LYS A 77 -5.28 -0.73 -15.44
N TYR A 78 -5.41 -0.86 -16.74
CA TYR A 78 -6.41 -1.76 -17.33
C TYR A 78 -5.78 -3.00 -17.95
N SER A 79 -4.54 -2.89 -18.42
CA SER A 79 -3.92 -4.00 -19.12
C SER A 79 -2.41 -3.88 -19.12
N VAL A 80 -1.76 -4.95 -19.55
CA VAL A 80 -0.32 -4.94 -19.79
C VAL A 80 -0.05 -5.59 -21.14
N THR A 81 0.90 -5.05 -21.88
CA THR A 81 1.41 -5.60 -23.12
C THR A 81 2.91 -5.76 -23.01
N PHE A 82 3.42 -6.91 -23.39
CA PHE A 82 4.85 -7.15 -23.39
C PHE A 82 5.41 -6.87 -24.80
N VAL A 83 6.53 -6.17 -24.85
CA VAL A 83 7.20 -5.82 -26.08
C VAL A 83 8.60 -6.41 -26.04
N GLN A 84 8.96 -7.16 -27.09
CA GLN A 84 10.29 -7.72 -27.21
C GLN A 84 11.26 -6.71 -27.84
N PRO A 85 12.56 -6.91 -27.66
CA PRO A 85 13.55 -5.98 -28.25
C PRO A 85 13.45 -5.83 -29.77
N ASP A 86 12.93 -6.86 -30.47
CA ASP A 86 12.73 -6.81 -31.94
C ASP A 86 11.44 -6.10 -32.34
N GLY A 87 10.69 -5.57 -31.37
CA GLY A 87 9.46 -4.85 -31.61
C GLY A 87 8.20 -5.70 -31.63
N ARG A 88 8.31 -7.03 -31.50
CA ARG A 88 7.12 -7.88 -31.41
C ARG A 88 6.39 -7.63 -30.12
N ARG A 89 5.07 -7.63 -30.19
CA ARG A 89 4.21 -7.35 -29.04
C ARG A 89 3.31 -8.54 -28.75
N SER A 90 3.04 -8.73 -27.47
CA SER A 90 2.02 -9.68 -27.05
C SER A 90 0.62 -9.08 -27.26
N GLN A 91 -0.40 -9.93 -27.18
CA GLN A 91 -1.76 -9.45 -26.97
C GLN A 91 -1.82 -8.73 -25.63
N PRO A 92 -2.70 -7.73 -25.46
CA PRO A 92 -2.92 -7.13 -24.16
C PRO A 92 -3.51 -8.15 -23.18
N PHE A 93 -2.99 -8.14 -21.97
CA PHE A 93 -3.57 -8.90 -20.88
C PHE A 93 -4.40 -7.93 -20.03
N TYR A 94 -5.71 -8.12 -20.03
CA TYR A 94 -6.62 -7.25 -19.31
C TYR A 94 -6.82 -7.73 -17.88
N PHE A 95 -7.04 -6.77 -16.97
CA PHE A 95 -7.12 -7.03 -15.53
C PHE A 95 -8.56 -7.20 -15.04
N PHE A 96 -9.50 -7.43 -15.93
CA PHE A 96 -10.91 -7.62 -15.57
C PHE A 96 -11.57 -8.70 -16.42
#